data_0a625a5dc2b7d04ce5553cc0769d9acd
#
_entry.id   0a625a5dc2b7d04ce5553cc0769d9acd
#
_cell.length_a   1.000
_cell.length_b   1.000
_cell.length_c   1.000
_cell.angle_alpha   90.00
_cell.angle_beta   90.00
_cell.angle_gamma   90.00
#
_symmetry.space_group_name_H-M   'P 1'
#
loop_
_entity.id
_entity.type
_entity.pdbx_description
1 polymer ?
#
loop_
_entity_poly.entity_id
_entity_poly.type
_entity_poly.pdbx_seq_one_letter_code
_entity_poly.pdbx_strand_id
1 'polypeptide(L)'
;MSGKSFVKGALVLSAAGILAKCLGALYRIPFGYIASEDCLALYSMVYPIYNLLMALSTAGIPLALSKLVAEYEEQGRSGMSMRVLKLSLLMLSGIGVCIGLFIFINAEWLATHVFPDERVAWSLRAIAPAMIFSCMQAVFRGYFQGLQQMVPTALSQITEQFVRVGVIFVALFAL
;
A
#
# COMPACT_ATOMS: atom_id res chain seq x y z
N MET A 1 -3.49 2.51 30.07
CA MET A 1 -4.58 1.84 29.29
C MET A 1 -4.51 0.33 29.53
N SER A 2 -5.65 -0.35 29.65
CA SER A 2 -5.71 -1.77 30.02
C SER A 2 -5.12 -2.65 28.89
N GLY A 3 -4.23 -3.59 29.23
CA GLY A 3 -3.66 -4.55 28.27
C GLY A 3 -4.70 -5.32 27.44
N LYS A 4 -5.92 -5.45 27.97
CA LYS A 4 -7.07 -6.06 27.24
C LYS A 4 -7.49 -5.26 26.00
N SER A 5 -7.36 -3.92 26.01
CA SER A 5 -7.71 -3.06 24.87
C SER A 5 -6.68 -3.21 23.73
N PHE A 6 -5.39 -3.31 24.07
CA PHE A 6 -4.32 -3.54 23.10
C PHE A 6 -4.46 -4.90 22.40
N VAL A 7 -4.67 -5.97 23.18
CA VAL A 7 -4.87 -7.32 22.63
C VAL A 7 -6.08 -7.38 21.71
N LYS A 8 -7.19 -6.74 22.07
CA LYS A 8 -8.39 -6.65 21.24
C LYS A 8 -8.11 -5.91 19.91
N GLY A 9 -7.37 -4.80 19.97
CA GLY A 9 -6.97 -4.06 18.78
C GLY A 9 -6.07 -4.88 17.85
N ALA A 10 -5.08 -5.59 18.41
CA ALA A 10 -4.18 -6.46 17.66
C ALA A 10 -4.94 -7.62 16.98
N LEU A 11 -5.91 -8.21 17.66
CA LEU A 11 -6.78 -9.25 17.09
C LEU A 11 -7.62 -8.71 15.92
N VAL A 12 -8.21 -7.52 16.06
CA VAL A 12 -8.98 -6.87 14.99
C VAL A 12 -8.10 -6.62 13.77
N LEU A 13 -6.88 -6.10 13.95
CA LEU A 13 -5.96 -5.85 12.85
C LEU A 13 -5.51 -7.14 12.18
N SER A 14 -5.20 -8.19 12.95
CA SER A 14 -4.83 -9.51 12.42
C SER A 14 -5.96 -10.14 11.64
N ALA A 15 -7.19 -10.11 12.16
CA ALA A 15 -8.37 -10.63 11.48
C ALA A 15 -8.63 -9.87 10.17
N ALA A 16 -8.54 -8.52 10.18
CA ALA A 16 -8.69 -7.71 8.98
C ALA A 16 -7.60 -8.02 7.95
N GLY A 17 -6.35 -8.23 8.38
CA GLY A 17 -5.25 -8.62 7.51
C GLY A 17 -5.45 -9.99 6.86
N ILE A 18 -5.96 -10.97 7.60
CA ILE A 18 -6.30 -12.30 7.08
C ILE A 18 -7.45 -12.18 6.08
N LEU A 19 -8.53 -11.47 6.42
CA LEU A 19 -9.66 -11.25 5.52
C LEU A 19 -9.22 -10.54 4.23
N ALA A 20 -8.40 -9.51 4.33
CA ALA A 20 -7.86 -8.81 3.17
C ALA A 20 -7.03 -9.74 2.27
N LYS A 21 -6.21 -10.62 2.84
CA LYS A 21 -5.44 -11.63 2.08
C LYS A 21 -6.34 -12.68 1.45
N CYS A 22 -7.36 -13.16 2.16
CA CYS A 22 -8.34 -14.11 1.61
C CYS A 22 -9.11 -13.49 0.44
N LEU A 23 -9.59 -12.26 0.57
CA LEU A 23 -10.23 -11.52 -0.53
C LEU A 23 -9.27 -11.34 -1.71
N GLY A 24 -8.01 -11.00 -1.41
CA GLY A 24 -6.94 -10.88 -2.41
C GLY A 24 -6.60 -12.18 -3.14
N ALA A 25 -6.77 -13.34 -2.50
CA ALA A 25 -6.59 -14.64 -3.13
C ALA A 25 -7.83 -15.06 -3.94
N LEU A 26 -9.02 -14.78 -3.40
CA LEU A 26 -10.29 -15.15 -4.01
C LEU A 26 -10.53 -14.48 -5.38
N TYR A 27 -10.16 -13.20 -5.55
CA TYR A 27 -10.34 -12.54 -6.84
C TYR A 27 -9.38 -13.04 -7.93
N ARG A 28 -8.23 -13.60 -7.55
CA ARG A 28 -7.25 -14.13 -8.51
C ARG A 28 -7.79 -15.29 -9.32
N ILE A 29 -8.69 -16.08 -8.73
CA ILE A 29 -9.31 -17.22 -9.43
C ILE A 29 -10.17 -16.74 -10.61
N PRO A 30 -11.22 -15.91 -10.42
CA PRO A 30 -12.00 -15.41 -11.53
C PRO A 30 -11.18 -14.52 -12.48
N PHE A 31 -10.22 -13.76 -11.99
CA PHE A 31 -9.32 -12.97 -12.82
C PHE A 31 -8.54 -13.87 -13.80
N GLY A 32 -8.02 -15.02 -13.34
CA GLY A 32 -7.30 -15.97 -14.18
C GLY A 32 -8.15 -16.66 -15.23
N TYR A 33 -9.47 -16.74 -15.05
CA TYR A 33 -10.40 -17.33 -16.04
C TYR A 33 -10.95 -16.33 -17.05
N ILE A 34 -11.09 -15.06 -16.66
CA ILE A 34 -11.75 -14.02 -17.47
C ILE A 34 -10.73 -13.19 -18.24
N ALA A 35 -9.56 -12.92 -17.64
CA ALA A 35 -8.52 -12.13 -18.25
C ALA A 35 -7.84 -12.90 -19.40
N SER A 36 -7.48 -12.17 -20.48
CA SER A 36 -6.69 -12.74 -21.55
C SER A 36 -5.28 -13.14 -21.07
N GLU A 37 -4.65 -14.10 -21.77
CA GLU A 37 -3.29 -14.54 -21.46
C GLU A 37 -2.29 -13.38 -21.46
N ASP A 38 -2.42 -12.45 -22.40
CA ASP A 38 -1.61 -11.22 -22.49
C ASP A 38 -1.74 -10.34 -21.25
N CYS A 39 -2.97 -10.16 -20.75
CA CYS A 39 -3.24 -9.36 -19.55
C CYS A 39 -2.61 -10.00 -18.30
N LEU A 40 -2.73 -11.32 -18.19
CA LEU A 40 -2.12 -12.09 -17.10
C LEU A 40 -0.59 -12.03 -17.13
N ALA A 41 -0.01 -12.13 -18.34
CA ALA A 41 1.43 -12.02 -18.52
C ALA A 41 1.95 -10.63 -18.07
N LEU A 42 1.35 -9.54 -18.55
CA LEU A 42 1.71 -8.17 -18.15
C LEU A 42 1.56 -7.94 -16.66
N TYR A 43 0.45 -8.40 -16.07
CA TYR A 43 0.22 -8.29 -14.64
C TYR A 43 1.30 -9.05 -13.83
N SER A 44 1.65 -10.27 -14.24
CA SER A 44 2.64 -11.10 -13.55
C SER A 44 4.05 -10.51 -13.59
N MET A 45 4.38 -9.76 -14.64
CA MET A 45 5.67 -9.07 -14.78
C MET A 45 5.75 -7.81 -13.92
N VAL A 46 4.69 -7.00 -13.87
CA VAL A 46 4.70 -5.69 -13.20
C VAL A 46 4.46 -5.80 -11.70
N TYR A 47 3.61 -6.73 -11.28
CA TYR A 47 3.22 -6.87 -9.88
C TYR A 47 4.37 -7.13 -8.89
N PRO A 48 5.36 -8.01 -9.18
CA PRO A 48 6.51 -8.20 -8.29
C PRO A 48 7.35 -6.93 -8.11
N ILE A 49 7.55 -6.16 -9.17
CA ILE A 49 8.32 -4.90 -9.11
C ILE A 49 7.58 -3.85 -8.29
N TYR A 50 6.28 -3.71 -8.53
CA TYR A 50 5.44 -2.85 -7.68
C TYR A 50 5.58 -3.22 -6.21
N ASN A 51 5.49 -4.50 -5.84
CA ASN A 51 5.63 -4.94 -4.46
C ASN A 51 7.03 -4.68 -3.90
N LEU A 52 8.09 -4.89 -4.69
CA LEU A 52 9.46 -4.62 -4.29
C LEU A 52 9.66 -3.13 -3.98
N LEU A 53 9.22 -2.26 -4.89
CA LEU A 53 9.32 -0.81 -4.73
C LEU A 53 8.49 -0.32 -3.52
N MET A 54 7.30 -0.87 -3.33
CA MET A 54 6.47 -0.61 -2.16
C MET A 54 7.16 -1.02 -0.87
N ALA A 55 7.73 -2.23 -0.82
CA ALA A 55 8.45 -2.71 0.34
C ALA A 55 9.64 -1.82 0.68
N LEU A 56 10.44 -1.42 -0.32
CA LEU A 56 11.58 -0.52 -0.14
C LEU A 56 11.13 0.88 0.32
N SER A 57 10.07 1.42 -0.27
CA SER A 57 9.57 2.78 0.02
C SER A 57 8.98 2.90 1.42
N THR A 58 8.39 1.82 1.94
CA THR A 58 7.67 1.82 3.21
C THR A 58 8.39 1.04 4.31
N ALA A 59 9.57 0.45 4.02
CA ALA A 59 10.31 -0.37 4.97
C ALA A 59 10.69 0.42 6.23
N GLY A 60 10.20 -0.03 7.37
CA GLY A 60 10.58 0.48 8.69
C GLY A 60 9.96 1.82 9.10
N ILE A 61 9.57 2.70 8.19
CA ILE A 61 9.07 4.05 8.53
C ILE A 61 7.74 4.00 9.29
N PRO A 62 6.71 3.23 8.89
CA PRO A 62 5.49 3.12 9.66
C PRO A 62 5.72 2.56 11.07
N LEU A 63 6.67 1.64 11.22
CA LEU A 63 7.02 1.07 12.52
C LEU A 63 7.73 2.09 13.41
N ALA A 64 8.70 2.83 12.88
CA ALA A 64 9.37 3.90 13.60
C ALA A 64 8.40 5.01 14.00
N LEU A 65 7.51 5.39 13.08
CA LEU A 65 6.47 6.38 13.33
C LEU A 65 5.51 5.92 14.44
N SER A 66 5.04 4.68 14.40
CA SER A 66 4.13 4.15 15.41
C SER A 66 4.76 4.14 16.81
N LYS A 67 6.06 3.83 16.91
CA LYS A 67 6.81 3.87 18.16
C LYS A 67 6.93 5.31 18.69
N LEU A 68 7.34 6.26 17.86
CA LEU A 68 7.47 7.67 18.25
C LEU A 68 6.13 8.28 18.67
N VAL A 69 5.06 7.99 17.94
CA VAL A 69 3.71 8.47 18.27
C VAL A 69 3.27 7.90 19.62
N ALA A 70 3.46 6.60 19.86
CA ALA A 70 3.11 5.98 21.14
C ALA A 70 3.87 6.63 22.31
N GLU A 71 5.17 6.87 22.15
CA GLU A 71 6.02 7.49 23.16
C GLU A 71 5.57 8.94 23.48
N TYR A 72 5.28 9.77 22.47
CA TYR A 72 4.80 11.13 22.69
C TYR A 72 3.40 11.18 23.31
N GLU A 73 2.52 10.26 22.97
CA GLU A 73 1.19 10.17 23.60
C GLU A 73 1.28 9.74 25.07
N GLU A 74 2.18 8.81 25.42
CA GLU A 74 2.43 8.43 26.81
C GLU A 74 2.97 9.61 27.63
N GLN A 75 3.76 10.49 27.01
CA GLN A 75 4.26 11.72 27.65
C GLN A 75 3.23 12.85 27.70
N GLY A 76 2.01 12.65 27.19
CA GLY A 76 0.97 13.69 27.12
C GLY A 76 1.28 14.80 26.12
N ARG A 77 2.19 14.55 25.16
CA ARG A 77 2.69 15.54 24.19
C ARG A 77 2.07 15.36 22.80
N SER A 78 0.74 15.34 22.72
CA SER A 78 -0.01 15.11 21.47
C SER A 78 0.34 16.11 20.34
N GLY A 79 0.77 17.32 20.69
CA GLY A 79 1.26 18.29 19.70
C GLY A 79 2.53 17.83 18.97
N MET A 80 3.41 17.06 19.64
CA MET A 80 4.61 16.47 19.03
C MET A 80 4.23 15.27 18.15
N SER A 81 3.30 14.43 18.59
CA SER A 81 2.73 13.34 17.81
C SER A 81 2.22 13.84 16.44
N MET A 82 1.48 14.95 16.43
CA MET A 82 0.98 15.57 15.20
C MET A 82 2.10 16.18 14.31
N ARG A 83 3.16 16.72 14.92
CA ARG A 83 4.33 17.21 14.16
C ARG A 83 5.08 16.07 13.48
N VAL A 84 5.27 14.96 14.17
CA VAL A 84 5.92 13.77 13.61
C VAL A 84 5.10 13.20 12.47
N LEU A 85 3.76 13.15 12.59
CA LEU A 85 2.87 12.77 11.49
C LEU A 85 3.09 13.64 10.25
N LYS A 86 3.07 14.99 10.41
CA LYS A 86 3.25 15.92 9.28
C LYS A 86 4.61 15.79 8.61
N LEU A 87 5.68 15.65 9.41
CA LEU A 87 7.03 15.45 8.89
C LEU A 87 7.16 14.13 8.14
N SER A 88 6.65 13.04 8.71
CA SER A 88 6.65 11.72 8.06
C SER A 88 5.84 11.73 6.77
N LEU A 89 4.70 12.43 6.76
CA LEU A 89 3.88 12.58 5.57
C LEU A 89 4.64 13.33 4.46
N LEU A 90 5.30 14.44 4.80
CA LEU A 90 6.11 15.22 3.85
C LEU A 90 7.26 14.37 3.29
N MET A 91 8.01 13.68 4.17
CA MET A 91 9.16 12.87 3.76
C MET A 91 8.74 11.68 2.89
N LEU A 92 7.73 10.89 3.32
CA LEU A 92 7.28 9.73 2.57
C LEU A 92 6.57 10.12 1.27
N SER A 93 5.79 11.19 1.27
CA SER A 93 5.20 11.71 0.03
C SER A 93 6.30 12.17 -0.94
N GLY A 94 7.34 12.83 -0.45
CA GLY A 94 8.50 13.20 -1.26
C GLY A 94 9.20 11.97 -1.87
N ILE A 95 9.46 10.95 -1.08
CA ILE A 95 10.03 9.67 -1.56
C ILE A 95 9.08 9.02 -2.59
N GLY A 96 7.79 8.96 -2.31
CA GLY A 96 6.79 8.43 -3.24
C GLY A 96 6.74 9.18 -4.56
N VAL A 97 6.84 10.51 -4.53
CA VAL A 97 6.93 11.35 -5.73
C VAL A 97 8.22 11.07 -6.49
N CYS A 98 9.38 11.02 -5.83
CA CYS A 98 10.65 10.72 -6.49
C CYS A 98 10.64 9.36 -7.17
N ILE A 99 10.15 8.32 -6.48
CA ILE A 99 10.07 6.96 -7.04
C ILE A 99 9.03 6.92 -8.18
N GLY A 100 7.86 7.53 -7.98
CA GLY A 100 6.83 7.60 -9.02
C GLY A 100 7.31 8.31 -10.28
N LEU A 101 7.97 9.46 -10.14
CA LEU A 101 8.56 10.18 -11.26
C LEU A 101 9.68 9.38 -11.94
N PHE A 102 10.52 8.74 -11.16
CA PHE A 102 11.59 7.88 -11.70
C PHE A 102 11.01 6.77 -12.58
N ILE A 103 9.98 6.06 -12.09
CA ILE A 103 9.29 5.00 -12.85
C ILE A 103 8.61 5.58 -14.08
N PHE A 104 7.90 6.72 -13.94
CA PHE A 104 7.15 7.34 -15.02
C PHE A 104 8.05 7.76 -16.18
N ILE A 105 9.17 8.42 -15.87
CA ILE A 105 10.12 8.93 -16.86
C ILE A 105 10.90 7.76 -17.51
N ASN A 106 11.31 6.78 -16.71
CA ASN A 106 12.13 5.67 -17.20
C ASN A 106 11.32 4.43 -17.60
N ALA A 107 10.00 4.54 -17.73
CA ALA A 107 9.11 3.40 -18.02
C ALA A 107 9.49 2.66 -19.32
N GLU A 108 9.84 3.38 -20.39
CA GLU A 108 10.27 2.79 -21.66
C GLU A 108 11.63 2.11 -21.55
N TRP A 109 12.58 2.76 -20.91
CA TRP A 109 13.90 2.16 -20.67
C TRP A 109 13.80 0.88 -19.84
N LEU A 110 13.00 0.91 -18.76
CA LEU A 110 12.73 -0.27 -17.94
C LEU A 110 12.06 -1.38 -18.75
N ALA A 111 11.05 -1.04 -19.56
CA ALA A 111 10.34 -2.01 -20.38
C ALA A 111 11.26 -2.69 -21.40
N THR A 112 12.16 -1.95 -22.05
CA THR A 112 13.05 -2.51 -23.08
C THR A 112 14.27 -3.26 -22.55
N HIS A 113 14.76 -2.92 -21.34
CA HIS A 113 16.00 -3.51 -20.80
C HIS A 113 15.77 -4.53 -19.68
N VAL A 114 14.64 -4.44 -18.97
CA VAL A 114 14.37 -5.28 -17.81
C VAL A 114 13.27 -6.32 -18.11
N PHE A 115 12.37 -6.00 -19.03
CA PHE A 115 11.25 -6.86 -19.36
C PHE A 115 11.34 -7.39 -20.79
N PRO A 116 10.76 -8.58 -21.07
CA PRO A 116 10.69 -9.14 -22.40
C PRO A 116 9.61 -8.51 -23.30
N ASP A 117 8.76 -7.60 -22.77
CA ASP A 117 7.63 -7.00 -23.47
C ASP A 117 7.58 -5.49 -23.27
N GLU A 118 7.66 -4.73 -24.36
CA GLU A 118 7.62 -3.26 -24.34
C GLU A 118 6.27 -2.70 -23.86
N ARG A 119 5.18 -3.47 -23.95
CA ARG A 119 3.84 -3.08 -23.46
C ARG A 119 3.81 -2.83 -21.96
N VAL A 120 4.78 -3.36 -21.22
CA VAL A 120 4.97 -3.13 -19.77
C VAL A 120 5.16 -1.64 -19.45
N ALA A 121 5.67 -0.82 -20.39
CA ALA A 121 5.87 0.62 -20.18
C ALA A 121 4.58 1.34 -19.81
N TRP A 122 3.45 1.03 -20.44
CA TRP A 122 2.16 1.62 -20.11
C TRP A 122 1.69 1.23 -18.71
N SER A 123 1.87 -0.03 -18.34
CA SER A 123 1.53 -0.53 -17.00
C SER A 123 2.39 0.13 -15.91
N LEU A 124 3.68 0.34 -16.15
CA LEU A 124 4.59 1.05 -15.25
C LEU A 124 4.18 2.52 -15.06
N ARG A 125 3.80 3.22 -16.14
CA ARG A 125 3.29 4.58 -16.07
C ARG A 125 1.99 4.67 -15.27
N ALA A 126 1.10 3.70 -15.42
CA ALA A 126 -0.15 3.64 -14.67
C ALA A 126 0.06 3.41 -13.16
N ILE A 127 1.10 2.67 -12.78
CA ILE A 127 1.43 2.40 -11.37
C ILE A 127 2.16 3.57 -10.70
N ALA A 128 2.88 4.39 -11.44
CA ALA A 128 3.69 5.48 -10.90
C ALA A 128 2.92 6.39 -9.92
N PRO A 129 1.70 6.90 -10.20
CA PRO A 129 0.95 7.70 -9.25
C PRO A 129 0.50 6.90 -8.01
N ALA A 130 0.29 5.59 -8.14
CA ALA A 130 -0.10 4.75 -7.01
C ALA A 130 0.98 4.69 -5.93
N MET A 131 2.26 4.86 -6.28
CA MET A 131 3.37 4.90 -5.32
C MET A 131 3.22 6.04 -4.32
N ILE A 132 2.79 7.22 -4.76
CA ILE A 132 2.59 8.39 -3.91
C ILE A 132 1.51 8.11 -2.86
N PHE A 133 0.35 7.65 -3.31
CA PHE A 133 -0.78 7.35 -2.43
C PHE A 133 -0.47 6.22 -1.45
N SER A 134 0.28 5.22 -1.88
CA SER A 134 0.70 4.11 -1.04
C SER A 134 1.66 4.55 0.07
N CYS A 135 2.60 5.43 -0.22
CA CYS A 135 3.49 6.02 0.78
C CYS A 135 2.70 6.85 1.81
N MET A 136 1.75 7.67 1.36
CA MET A 136 0.87 8.42 2.27
C MET A 136 0.04 7.50 3.17
N GLN A 137 -0.54 6.45 2.60
CA GLN A 137 -1.33 5.47 3.32
C GLN A 137 -0.49 4.76 4.41
N ALA A 138 0.77 4.43 4.11
CA ALA A 138 1.68 3.81 5.06
C ALA A 138 1.94 4.70 6.28
N VAL A 139 2.07 6.02 6.09
CA VAL A 139 2.21 7.00 7.18
C VAL A 139 0.96 7.01 8.07
N PHE A 140 -0.23 7.12 7.48
CA PHE A 140 -1.47 7.12 8.27
C PHE A 140 -1.65 5.82 9.05
N ARG A 141 -1.34 4.68 8.45
CA ARG A 141 -1.38 3.39 9.14
C ARG A 141 -0.43 3.36 10.33
N GLY A 142 0.82 3.81 10.17
CA GLY A 142 1.79 3.90 11.25
C GLY A 142 1.33 4.83 12.37
N TYR A 143 0.75 5.97 12.03
CA TYR A 143 0.23 6.92 13.00
C TYR A 143 -0.93 6.34 13.85
N PHE A 144 -1.95 5.78 13.20
CA PHE A 144 -3.08 5.16 13.91
C PHE A 144 -2.66 3.95 14.75
N GLN A 145 -1.68 3.17 14.28
CA GLN A 145 -1.09 2.10 15.07
C GLN A 145 -0.38 2.64 16.33
N GLY A 146 0.35 3.75 16.20
CA GLY A 146 0.99 4.43 17.32
C GLY A 146 -0.01 4.96 18.36
N LEU A 147 -1.16 5.46 17.89
CA LEU A 147 -2.29 5.84 18.76
C LEU A 147 -3.02 4.64 19.39
N GLN A 148 -2.59 3.41 19.09
CA GLN A 148 -3.28 2.17 19.46
C GLN A 148 -4.73 2.08 18.92
N GLN A 149 -5.06 2.86 17.89
CA GLN A 149 -6.33 2.82 17.19
C GLN A 149 -6.21 1.93 15.95
N MET A 150 -6.49 0.64 16.13
CA MET A 150 -6.32 -0.37 15.06
C MET A 150 -7.48 -0.40 14.05
N VAL A 151 -8.65 0.11 14.45
CA VAL A 151 -9.87 0.07 13.62
C VAL A 151 -9.73 0.85 12.31
N PRO A 152 -9.21 2.11 12.26
CA PRO A 152 -9.01 2.83 11.01
C PRO A 152 -8.07 2.09 10.05
N THR A 153 -7.00 1.50 10.58
CA THR A 153 -6.06 0.70 9.79
C THR A 153 -6.73 -0.56 9.22
N ALA A 154 -7.50 -1.27 10.04
CA ALA A 154 -8.26 -2.46 9.61
C ALA A 154 -9.28 -2.12 8.51
N LEU A 155 -10.06 -1.05 8.70
CA LEU A 155 -11.03 -0.58 7.71
C LEU A 155 -10.35 -0.18 6.40
N SER A 156 -9.22 0.53 6.46
CA SER A 156 -8.49 0.92 5.25
C SER A 156 -8.01 -0.28 4.44
N GLN A 157 -7.55 -1.36 5.10
CA GLN A 157 -7.13 -2.60 4.43
C GLN A 157 -8.29 -3.31 3.73
N ILE A 158 -9.43 -3.40 4.41
CA ILE A 158 -10.63 -4.04 3.86
C ILE A 158 -11.17 -3.23 2.68
N THR A 159 -11.30 -1.91 2.84
CA THR A 159 -11.78 -1.00 1.77
C THR A 159 -10.86 -1.06 0.55
N GLU A 160 -9.55 -1.06 0.74
CA GLU A 160 -8.58 -1.20 -0.34
C GLU A 160 -8.83 -2.48 -1.16
N GLN A 161 -9.10 -3.60 -0.51
CA GLN A 161 -9.36 -4.85 -1.21
C GLN A 161 -10.68 -4.81 -1.98
N PHE A 162 -11.75 -4.27 -1.37
CA PHE A 162 -13.03 -4.12 -2.07
C PHE A 162 -12.92 -3.22 -3.30
N VAL A 163 -12.24 -2.08 -3.18
CA VAL A 163 -12.01 -1.16 -4.31
C VAL A 163 -11.17 -1.85 -5.38
N ARG A 164 -10.10 -2.56 -5.00
CA ARG A 164 -9.24 -3.29 -5.93
C ARG A 164 -10.03 -4.34 -6.71
N VAL A 165 -10.80 -5.17 -6.01
CA VAL A 165 -11.65 -6.19 -6.62
C VAL A 165 -12.68 -5.53 -7.54
N GLY A 166 -13.38 -4.49 -7.08
CA GLY A 166 -14.37 -3.78 -7.86
C GLY A 166 -13.79 -3.18 -9.15
N VAL A 167 -12.65 -2.51 -9.08
CA VAL A 167 -11.98 -1.92 -10.25
C VAL A 167 -11.55 -3.00 -11.25
N ILE A 168 -11.01 -4.13 -10.77
CA ILE A 168 -10.60 -5.24 -11.64
C ILE A 168 -11.81 -5.82 -12.38
N PHE A 169 -12.93 -6.06 -11.68
CA PHE A 169 -14.14 -6.57 -12.33
C PHE A 169 -14.74 -5.57 -13.31
N VAL A 170 -14.82 -4.28 -12.95
CA VAL A 170 -15.30 -3.24 -13.88
C VAL A 170 -14.42 -3.16 -15.11
N ALA A 171 -13.10 -3.21 -14.96
CA ALA A 171 -12.18 -3.20 -16.09
C ALA A 171 -12.33 -4.44 -16.98
N LEU A 172 -12.54 -5.63 -16.42
CA LEU A 172 -12.76 -6.86 -17.17
C LEU A 172 -14.08 -6.88 -17.96
N PHE A 173 -15.13 -6.23 -17.45
CA PHE A 173 -16.41 -6.14 -18.14
C PHE A 173 -16.50 -4.97 -19.11
N ALA A 174 -15.57 -4.01 -19.05
CA ALA A 174 -15.50 -2.85 -19.95
C ALA A 174 -14.59 -3.10 -21.18
N LEU A 175 -13.79 -4.14 -21.16
CA LEU A 175 -12.93 -4.60 -22.27
C LEU A 175 -13.56 -5.73 -23.05
#